data_8bb9ebc3a91c5aa05c2c6f94fd3046ab
#
_entry.id   8bb9ebc3a91c5aa05c2c6f94fd3046ab
#
_cell.length_a   1.000
_cell.length_b   1.000
_cell.length_c   1.000
_cell.angle_alpha   90.00
_cell.angle_beta   90.00
_cell.angle_gamma   90.00
#
_symmetry.space_group_name_H-M   'P 1'
#
loop_
_entity.id
_entity.type
_entity.pdbx_description
1 polymer ?
#
loop_
_entity_poly.entity_id
_entity_poly.type
_entity_poly.pdbx_seq_one_letter_code
_entity_poly.pdbx_strand_id
1 'polypeptide(L)'
;MVQNKVLDSVKSDRVKVYVVWTPVLSEDDGKAADNAVEAVPDDRAMHFWDDDKSLGFSLGKTVTLPRGRKLAWDVYFVFDAKAEWGDAPPTPAFWMHQLADDERKLDGEKFKDQVLKAIKTR
;
A
#
# COMPACT_ATOMS: atom_id res chain seq x y z
N MET A 1 -10.91 2.68 -2.27
CA MET A 1 -10.68 3.00 -0.84
C MET A 1 -9.61 4.08 -0.65
N VAL A 2 -8.40 3.86 -1.17
CA VAL A 2 -7.31 4.83 -0.97
C VAL A 2 -7.70 6.23 -1.46
N GLN A 3 -8.22 6.37 -2.68
CA GLN A 3 -8.63 7.67 -3.21
C GLN A 3 -9.81 8.24 -2.40
N ASN A 4 -10.89 7.48 -2.25
CA ASN A 4 -12.14 8.00 -1.68
C ASN A 4 -12.08 8.21 -0.17
N LYS A 5 -11.49 7.28 0.57
CA LYS A 5 -11.48 7.32 2.05
C LYS A 5 -10.29 8.09 2.62
N VAL A 6 -9.16 8.06 1.92
CA VAL A 6 -7.93 8.68 2.42
C VAL A 6 -7.62 9.97 1.69
N LEU A 7 -7.31 9.90 0.40
CA LEU A 7 -6.78 11.05 -0.34
C LEU A 7 -7.81 12.17 -0.50
N ASP A 8 -9.07 11.84 -0.72
CA ASP A 8 -10.12 12.86 -0.83
C ASP A 8 -10.41 13.55 0.51
N SER A 9 -10.16 12.86 1.63
CA SER A 9 -10.39 13.38 2.98
C SER A 9 -9.15 14.07 3.55
N VAL A 10 -7.95 13.58 3.23
CA VAL A 10 -6.67 14.11 3.73
C VAL A 10 -6.03 14.92 2.62
N LYS A 11 -6.14 16.25 2.69
CA LYS A 11 -5.69 17.16 1.64
C LYS A 11 -4.22 17.61 1.79
N SER A 12 -3.50 17.05 2.76
CA SER A 12 -2.12 17.42 3.02
C SER A 12 -1.18 17.00 1.88
N ASP A 13 -0.25 17.86 1.50
CA ASP A 13 0.83 17.55 0.55
C ASP A 13 1.97 16.75 1.21
N ARG A 14 1.87 16.50 2.51
CA ARG A 14 2.82 15.66 3.25
C ARG A 14 2.59 14.17 3.00
N VAL A 15 1.47 13.81 2.38
CA VAL A 15 1.14 12.42 2.03
C VAL A 15 1.66 12.14 0.62
N LYS A 16 2.44 11.06 0.48
CA LYS A 16 2.83 10.50 -0.81
C LYS A 16 2.32 9.06 -0.86
N VAL A 17 1.83 8.66 -2.01
CA VAL A 17 1.26 7.31 -2.21
C VAL A 17 2.05 6.61 -3.29
N TYR A 18 2.46 5.38 -3.00
CA TYR A 18 3.11 4.51 -3.97
C TYR A 18 2.20 3.31 -4.19
N VAL A 19 1.66 3.19 -5.41
CA VAL A 19 0.79 2.08 -5.78
C VAL A 19 1.63 1.10 -6.57
N VAL A 20 1.77 -0.11 -6.05
CA VAL A 20 2.54 -1.17 -6.71
C VAL A 20 1.57 -2.20 -7.26
N TRP A 21 1.56 -2.34 -8.57
CA TRP A 21 0.72 -3.29 -9.28
C TRP A 21 1.52 -4.57 -9.52
N THR A 22 1.00 -5.69 -9.03
CA THR A 22 1.70 -6.98 -9.04
C THR A 22 0.88 -7.99 -9.86
N PRO A 23 1.49 -8.74 -10.79
CA PRO A 23 0.79 -9.71 -11.62
C PRO A 23 0.49 -10.99 -10.84
N VAL A 24 -0.64 -11.03 -10.14
CA VAL A 24 -1.07 -12.17 -9.32
C VAL A 24 -1.96 -13.13 -10.12
N LEU A 25 -2.85 -12.57 -10.95
CA LEU A 25 -3.76 -13.34 -11.79
C LEU A 25 -3.19 -13.46 -13.19
N SER A 26 -3.58 -14.51 -13.91
CA SER A 26 -3.07 -14.77 -15.27
C SER A 26 -3.40 -13.68 -16.28
N GLU A 27 -4.48 -12.94 -16.05
CA GLU A 27 -4.89 -11.79 -16.88
C GLU A 27 -4.20 -10.48 -16.50
N ASP A 28 -3.43 -10.47 -15.41
CA ASP A 28 -2.70 -9.27 -15.00
C ASP A 28 -1.52 -9.04 -15.93
N ASP A 29 -1.44 -7.85 -16.51
CA ASP A 29 -0.34 -7.42 -17.37
C ASP A 29 -0.13 -5.91 -17.24
N GLY A 30 0.90 -5.38 -17.89
CA GLY A 30 1.22 -3.95 -17.84
C GLY A 30 0.10 -3.06 -18.37
N LYS A 31 -0.67 -3.54 -19.35
CA LYS A 31 -1.81 -2.82 -19.90
C LYS A 31 -2.94 -2.71 -18.88
N ALA A 32 -3.21 -3.81 -18.15
CA ALA A 32 -4.20 -3.79 -17.08
C ALA A 32 -3.79 -2.82 -15.98
N ALA A 33 -2.50 -2.77 -15.63
CA ALA A 33 -1.97 -1.82 -14.65
C ALA A 33 -2.12 -0.37 -15.13
N ASP A 34 -1.86 -0.08 -16.41
CA ASP A 34 -2.04 1.26 -16.98
C ASP A 34 -3.49 1.72 -16.86
N ASN A 35 -4.46 0.82 -17.12
CA ASN A 35 -5.87 1.12 -16.96
C ASN A 35 -6.25 1.31 -15.49
N ALA A 36 -5.61 0.58 -14.59
CA ALA A 36 -5.89 0.64 -13.15
C ALA A 36 -5.37 1.92 -12.49
N VAL A 37 -4.49 2.68 -13.15
CA VAL A 37 -4.02 3.99 -12.67
C VAL A 37 -5.21 4.91 -12.36
N GLU A 38 -6.29 4.79 -13.10
CA GLU A 38 -7.51 5.60 -12.90
C GLU A 38 -8.16 5.34 -11.53
N ALA A 39 -7.84 4.24 -10.85
CA ALA A 39 -8.39 3.95 -9.52
C ALA A 39 -7.84 4.90 -8.45
N VAL A 40 -6.64 5.44 -8.64
CA VAL A 40 -6.04 6.43 -7.74
C VAL A 40 -5.42 7.56 -8.59
N PRO A 41 -6.24 8.46 -9.13
CA PRO A 41 -5.77 9.51 -10.05
C PRO A 41 -5.15 10.73 -9.36
N ASP A 42 -4.91 10.67 -8.07
CA ASP A 42 -4.39 11.78 -7.28
C ASP A 42 -2.93 12.10 -7.66
N ASP A 43 -2.57 13.39 -7.73
CA ASP A 43 -1.22 13.85 -8.09
C ASP A 43 -0.17 13.40 -7.08
N ARG A 44 -0.56 13.07 -5.86
CA ARG A 44 0.35 12.55 -4.82
C ARG A 44 0.69 11.08 -5.01
N ALA A 45 0.03 10.38 -5.92
CA ALA A 45 0.21 8.95 -6.15
C ALA A 45 1.17 8.69 -7.29
N MET A 46 2.11 7.78 -7.09
CA MET A 46 3.00 7.24 -8.11
C MET A 46 2.69 5.77 -8.30
N HIS A 47 2.61 5.32 -9.54
CA HIS A 47 2.24 3.96 -9.90
C HIS A 47 3.43 3.19 -10.46
N PHE A 48 3.63 1.97 -9.97
CA PHE A 48 4.72 1.08 -10.37
C PHE A 48 4.18 -0.27 -10.77
N TRP A 49 4.83 -0.91 -11.73
CA TRP A 49 4.54 -2.28 -12.15
C TRP A 49 5.65 -3.21 -11.65
N ASP A 50 5.32 -4.13 -10.74
CA ASP A 50 6.25 -5.09 -10.14
C ASP A 50 6.18 -6.41 -10.92
N ASP A 51 6.80 -6.44 -12.09
CA ASP A 51 6.67 -7.52 -13.08
C ASP A 51 7.07 -8.90 -12.54
N ASP A 52 8.18 -8.96 -11.81
CA ASP A 52 8.71 -10.20 -11.24
C ASP A 52 8.28 -10.46 -9.79
N LYS A 53 7.40 -9.62 -9.24
CA LYS A 53 6.91 -9.71 -7.86
C LYS A 53 7.98 -9.51 -6.78
N SER A 54 9.19 -9.07 -7.15
CA SER A 54 10.29 -8.93 -6.20
C SER A 54 9.98 -7.96 -5.06
N LEU A 55 9.39 -6.81 -5.38
CA LEU A 55 9.00 -5.84 -4.36
C LEU A 55 7.89 -6.39 -3.47
N GLY A 56 6.91 -7.07 -4.05
CA GLY A 56 5.82 -7.70 -3.29
C GLY A 56 6.33 -8.71 -2.28
N PHE A 57 7.30 -9.55 -2.67
CA PHE A 57 7.92 -10.50 -1.75
C PHE A 57 8.78 -9.81 -0.69
N SER A 58 9.50 -8.75 -1.06
CA SER A 58 10.30 -7.98 -0.10
C SER A 58 9.43 -7.32 0.96
N LEU A 59 8.32 -6.71 0.55
CA LEU A 59 7.34 -6.11 1.46
C LEU A 59 6.69 -7.17 2.34
N GLY A 60 6.39 -8.36 1.79
CA GLY A 60 5.80 -9.45 2.55
C GLY A 60 6.66 -9.96 3.69
N LYS A 61 7.98 -9.75 3.62
CA LYS A 61 8.90 -10.14 4.69
C LYS A 61 8.89 -9.19 5.88
N THR A 62 8.34 -7.98 5.71
CA THR A 62 8.35 -6.96 6.77
C THR A 62 7.26 -7.18 7.81
N VAL A 63 6.25 -7.98 7.48
CA VAL A 63 5.09 -8.24 8.34
C VAL A 63 4.75 -9.73 8.31
N THR A 64 3.86 -10.16 9.20
CA THR A 64 3.36 -11.53 9.20
C THR A 64 2.01 -11.57 8.49
N LEU A 65 2.03 -11.96 7.22
CA LEU A 65 0.81 -12.05 6.41
C LEU A 65 -0.06 -13.23 6.84
N PRO A 66 -1.41 -13.13 6.67
CA PRO A 66 -2.31 -14.21 7.03
C PRO A 66 -2.01 -15.51 6.26
N ARG A 67 -2.25 -16.65 6.91
CA ARG A 67 -2.17 -18.00 6.30
C ARG A 67 -0.80 -18.33 5.72
N GLY A 68 0.27 -17.75 6.28
CA GLY A 68 1.63 -18.02 5.82
C GLY A 68 1.98 -17.45 4.46
N ARG A 69 1.20 -16.53 3.93
CA ARG A 69 1.47 -15.89 2.65
C ARG A 69 2.77 -15.09 2.71
N LYS A 70 3.48 -15.05 1.59
CA LYS A 70 4.78 -14.38 1.50
C LYS A 70 4.77 -13.19 0.55
N LEU A 71 3.80 -13.14 -0.36
CA LEU A 71 3.64 -12.04 -1.30
C LEU A 71 2.68 -11.00 -0.73
N ALA A 72 3.11 -9.74 -0.63
CA ALA A 72 2.25 -8.64 -0.25
C ALA A 72 1.35 -8.27 -1.43
N TRP A 73 0.13 -8.82 -1.42
CA TRP A 73 -0.92 -8.57 -2.40
C TRP A 73 -2.19 -8.19 -1.64
N ASP A 74 -2.88 -7.15 -2.08
CA ASP A 74 -4.01 -6.57 -1.34
C ASP A 74 -3.62 -6.16 0.08
N VAL A 75 -2.42 -5.60 0.22
CA VAL A 75 -1.87 -5.14 1.49
C VAL A 75 -1.60 -3.64 1.39
N TYR A 76 -1.89 -2.94 2.47
CA TYR A 76 -1.80 -1.48 2.56
C TYR A 76 -0.87 -1.12 3.70
N PHE A 77 0.18 -0.35 3.41
CA PHE A 77 1.22 0.00 4.37
C PHE A 77 1.24 1.50 4.61
N VAL A 78 1.49 1.90 5.85
CA VAL A 78 1.80 3.28 6.20
C VAL A 78 3.24 3.32 6.71
N PHE A 79 4.06 4.15 6.09
CA PHE A 79 5.44 4.37 6.50
C PHE A 79 5.58 5.78 7.06
N ASP A 80 6.33 5.90 8.13
CA ASP A 80 6.72 7.18 8.71
C ASP A 80 7.67 7.90 7.75
N ALA A 81 7.66 9.24 7.78
CA ALA A 81 8.57 10.04 6.95
C ALA A 81 10.05 9.77 7.24
N LYS A 82 10.36 9.26 8.42
CA LYS A 82 11.73 8.92 8.83
C LYS A 82 12.13 7.51 8.42
N ALA A 83 11.22 6.73 7.80
CA ALA A 83 11.53 5.39 7.34
C ALA A 83 12.63 5.44 6.27
N GLU A 84 13.63 4.59 6.43
CA GLU A 84 14.76 4.53 5.50
C GLU A 84 14.68 3.27 4.65
N TRP A 85 14.71 3.47 3.34
CA TRP A 85 14.69 2.40 2.35
C TRP A 85 16.13 2.09 1.93
N GLY A 86 16.51 0.83 2.03
CA GLY A 86 17.82 0.34 1.61
C GLY A 86 17.64 -0.89 0.72
N ASP A 87 18.46 -1.92 0.96
CA ASP A 87 18.33 -3.19 0.23
C ASP A 87 17.02 -3.91 0.53
N ALA A 88 16.41 -3.58 1.67
CA ALA A 88 15.10 -4.10 2.06
C ALA A 88 14.17 -2.96 2.49
N PRO A 89 12.85 -3.12 2.36
CA PRO A 89 11.90 -2.13 2.85
C PRO A 89 11.98 -1.99 4.38
N PRO A 90 11.72 -0.79 4.92
CA PRO A 90 11.65 -0.62 6.38
C PRO A 90 10.38 -1.27 6.95
N THR A 91 10.36 -1.46 8.26
CA THR A 91 9.17 -1.91 8.98
C THR A 91 8.10 -0.82 8.88
N PRO A 92 6.86 -1.15 8.45
CA PRO A 92 5.80 -0.15 8.37
C PRO A 92 5.35 0.30 9.77
N ALA A 93 4.90 1.55 9.86
CA ALA A 93 4.31 2.08 11.08
C ALA A 93 2.93 1.45 11.35
N PHE A 94 2.21 1.11 10.29
CA PHE A 94 0.89 0.49 10.36
C PHE A 94 0.61 -0.24 9.05
N TRP A 95 -0.24 -1.28 9.09
CA TRP A 95 -0.64 -1.98 7.88
C TRP A 95 -1.97 -2.70 8.05
N MET A 96 -2.69 -2.86 6.94
CA MET A 96 -3.95 -3.61 6.84
C MET A 96 -3.95 -4.42 5.55
N HIS A 97 -4.90 -5.34 5.41
CA HIS A 97 -4.99 -6.22 4.23
C HIS A 97 -6.43 -6.60 3.91
N GLN A 98 -6.62 -7.18 2.72
CA GLN A 98 -7.89 -7.78 2.29
C GLN A 98 -7.72 -9.29 2.04
N LEU A 99 -6.89 -9.95 2.85
CA LEU A 99 -6.50 -11.35 2.66
C LEU A 99 -7.24 -12.33 3.57
N ALA A 100 -7.78 -11.85 4.68
CA ALA A 100 -8.48 -12.67 5.67
C ALA A 100 -9.38 -11.80 6.52
N ASP A 101 -10.31 -12.43 7.25
CA ASP A 101 -11.22 -11.73 8.16
C ASP A 101 -10.61 -11.78 9.57
N ASP A 102 -9.69 -10.86 9.85
CA ASP A 102 -9.00 -10.75 11.14
C ASP A 102 -8.91 -9.27 11.56
N GLU A 103 -8.15 -9.00 12.63
CA GLU A 103 -8.03 -7.65 13.21
C GLU A 103 -7.37 -6.63 12.28
N ARG A 104 -6.61 -7.09 11.27
CA ARG A 104 -5.95 -6.22 10.29
C ARG A 104 -6.72 -6.13 8.97
N LYS A 105 -7.93 -6.68 8.92
CA LYS A 105 -8.78 -6.54 7.74
C LYS A 105 -9.03 -5.07 7.47
N LEU A 106 -8.91 -4.67 6.21
CA LEU A 106 -8.99 -3.28 5.78
C LEU A 106 -10.26 -2.59 6.28
N ASP A 107 -10.07 -1.49 6.99
CA ASP A 107 -11.07 -0.54 7.43
C ASP A 107 -10.60 0.84 6.98
N GLY A 108 -11.31 1.44 6.02
CA GLY A 108 -10.90 2.70 5.42
C GLY A 108 -10.78 3.85 6.41
N GLU A 109 -11.68 3.94 7.39
CA GLU A 109 -11.64 4.99 8.41
C GLU A 109 -10.45 4.80 9.35
N LYS A 110 -10.21 3.57 9.79
CA LYS A 110 -9.08 3.26 10.65
C LYS A 110 -7.75 3.54 9.92
N PHE A 111 -7.67 3.18 8.65
CA PHE A 111 -6.49 3.42 7.84
C PHE A 111 -6.25 4.92 7.67
N LYS A 112 -7.29 5.69 7.38
CA LYS A 112 -7.22 7.15 7.29
C LYS A 112 -6.71 7.77 8.60
N ASP A 113 -7.21 7.31 9.73
CA ASP A 113 -6.79 7.81 11.04
C ASP A 113 -5.31 7.57 11.28
N GLN A 114 -4.78 6.43 10.84
CA GLN A 114 -3.34 6.14 10.95
C GLN A 114 -2.49 7.02 10.03
N VAL A 115 -3.00 7.35 8.84
CA VAL A 115 -2.32 8.31 7.94
C VAL A 115 -2.26 9.69 8.61
N LEU A 116 -3.37 10.15 9.18
CA LEU A 116 -3.42 11.43 9.89
C LEU A 116 -2.46 11.45 11.07
N LYS A 117 -2.37 10.36 11.82
CA LYS A 117 -1.47 10.23 12.94
C LYS A 117 0.00 10.34 12.49
N ALA A 118 0.35 9.69 11.39
CA ALA A 118 1.70 9.75 10.83
C ALA A 118 2.08 11.18 10.41
N ILE A 119 1.15 11.95 9.86
CA ILE A 119 1.37 13.34 9.49
C ILE A 119 1.64 14.19 10.73
N LYS A 120 0.89 13.97 11.80
CA LYS A 120 0.98 14.78 13.04
C LYS A 120 2.28 14.54 13.82
N THR A 121 2.93 13.39 13.65
CA THR A 121 4.15 13.07 14.38
C THR A 121 5.42 13.64 13.74
N ARG A 122 5.28 14.42 12.69
CA ARG A 122 6.40 15.06 12.02
C ARG A 122 6.81 16.37 12.67
#